data_b9b8978a5e1b8bacad7864164337e83a
#
_entry.id   b9b8978a5e1b8bacad7864164337e83a
#
_cell.length_a   1.000
_cell.length_b   1.000
_cell.length_c   1.000
_cell.angle_alpha   90.00
_cell.angle_beta   90.00
_cell.angle_gamma   90.00
#
_symmetry.space_group_name_H-M   'P 1'
#
loop_
_entity.id
_entity.type
_entity.pdbx_description
1 polymer ?
#
loop_
_entity_poly.entity_id
_entity_poly.type
_entity_poly.pdbx_seq_one_letter_code
_entity_poly.pdbx_strand_id
1 'polypeptide(L)'
;MRWIANPLNSPKARVLEGALRDSRLKISASALPVLADLLVGRGIDEPEAAACFLSPGLGDLHDPLRMSGMKAALDRLEAALERKEKVLIYGDYDVDGTTAIVILKTAIELCGGAAEFHVPHRIREGYGMRDEVIERAAADGVRLIISVDTGIRAFAAAETARRTGVDLIVTDHHLPGPTGVPQALVVINPNQDGCDYPCKHLCGAGVAFKLAQGLMQRRLEAKDQSRLLMSFMKVVAIATIADAVPLLGENRVFAKLGLQGLRRPVNVGLKALLEVAKLGDGRALTATEVAFRIAPRLNAAGRMDVARDVVDLFDEKDMERARKIAGRLDQLNAERQEEERRIMDNIERRLEEEPALREAYCVVLDGEGWHRGVIGITASRVVERHGRPTLVISCEGDEAYGSGRSIPAFHLLHAIESCHELLSRYGGHAHAVGFALPSANVEKLRVHLDDYARARLTPADFEPQLEFDRELPLGEVTPELHQALVLLEPFGMENREPVFAARAVRLMAPPQAVKDKHVRLRVAPAVNGAVATAVQDFTPRCHPDAAAIPTHRKERDEWGTRQDGGASSSSSSSSSSSSWRDNVAFKAMGWGLKESCDRLQLLAGDRLDIAYSLGMNDHPEFGGLELTLRDLVRAR
;
A
#
# COMPACT_ATOMS: atom_id res chain seq x y z
N MET A 1 -21.47 -5.38 -13.14
CA MET A 1 -20.10 -4.82 -13.26
C MET A 1 -19.67 -4.94 -14.72
N ARG A 2 -19.04 -3.91 -15.28
CA ARG A 2 -18.52 -3.90 -16.65
C ARG A 2 -17.06 -4.34 -16.65
N TRP A 3 -16.71 -5.38 -17.41
CA TRP A 3 -15.33 -5.85 -17.52
C TRP A 3 -14.62 -5.12 -18.67
N ILE A 4 -13.42 -4.62 -18.40
CA ILE A 4 -12.59 -3.88 -19.35
C ILE A 4 -11.25 -4.60 -19.43
N ALA A 5 -10.89 -5.03 -20.64
CA ALA A 5 -9.59 -5.63 -20.90
C ALA A 5 -8.52 -4.52 -21.03
N ASN A 6 -7.41 -4.68 -20.33
CA ASN A 6 -6.24 -3.84 -20.55
C ASN A 6 -5.65 -4.09 -21.96
N PRO A 7 -5.20 -3.04 -22.67
CA PRO A 7 -4.63 -3.22 -23.99
C PRO A 7 -3.30 -3.98 -23.92
N LEU A 8 -3.18 -5.06 -24.71
CA LEU A 8 -1.94 -5.82 -24.81
C LEU A 8 -1.04 -5.22 -25.92
N ASN A 9 0.23 -4.97 -25.60
CA ASN A 9 1.24 -4.57 -26.58
C ASN A 9 2.12 -5.78 -26.96
N SER A 10 1.58 -6.69 -27.76
CA SER A 10 2.24 -7.95 -28.13
C SER A 10 3.63 -7.81 -28.78
N PRO A 11 3.97 -6.77 -29.58
CA PRO A 11 5.33 -6.59 -30.08
C PRO A 11 6.35 -6.34 -28.96
N LYS A 12 6.08 -5.40 -28.05
CA LYS A 12 6.95 -5.11 -26.91
C LYS A 12 7.06 -6.29 -25.96
N ALA A 13 5.95 -6.96 -25.68
CA ALA A 13 5.93 -8.15 -24.81
C ALA A 13 6.82 -9.28 -25.37
N ARG A 14 6.83 -9.51 -26.70
CA ARG A 14 7.72 -10.53 -27.30
C ARG A 14 9.20 -10.18 -27.18
N VAL A 15 9.56 -8.91 -27.33
CA VAL A 15 10.95 -8.46 -27.13
C VAL A 15 11.36 -8.70 -25.68
N LEU A 16 10.52 -8.27 -24.73
CA LEU A 16 10.77 -8.45 -23.31
C LEU A 16 10.80 -9.94 -22.90
N GLU A 17 9.94 -10.78 -23.46
CA GLU A 17 9.97 -12.24 -23.25
C GLU A 17 11.33 -12.84 -23.64
N GLY A 18 11.88 -12.44 -24.80
CA GLY A 18 13.23 -12.86 -25.22
C GLY A 18 14.30 -12.47 -24.21
N ALA A 19 14.31 -11.22 -23.78
CA ALA A 19 15.27 -10.73 -22.79
C ALA A 19 15.14 -11.42 -21.42
N LEU A 20 13.91 -11.66 -20.95
CA LEU A 20 13.66 -12.38 -19.70
C LEU A 20 14.09 -13.85 -19.77
N ARG A 21 13.96 -14.50 -20.92
CA ARG A 21 14.43 -15.88 -21.14
C ARG A 21 15.94 -16.00 -20.98
N ASP A 22 16.68 -15.00 -21.44
CA ASP A 22 18.13 -14.94 -21.36
C ASP A 22 18.64 -14.39 -20.01
N SER A 23 17.74 -13.96 -19.15
CA SER A 23 18.07 -13.39 -17.84
C SER A 23 18.49 -14.45 -16.84
N ARG A 24 19.09 -13.99 -15.72
CA ARG A 24 19.45 -14.88 -14.60
C ARG A 24 18.24 -15.33 -13.76
N LEU A 25 17.07 -14.79 -14.04
CA LEU A 25 15.82 -15.15 -13.35
C LEU A 25 15.35 -16.52 -13.85
N LYS A 26 15.15 -17.45 -12.94
CA LYS A 26 14.67 -18.81 -13.28
C LYS A 26 13.15 -18.78 -13.49
N ILE A 27 12.72 -18.30 -14.66
CA ILE A 27 11.31 -18.23 -15.04
C ILE A 27 11.01 -19.37 -16.01
N SER A 28 9.92 -20.10 -15.77
CA SER A 28 9.47 -21.17 -16.68
C SER A 28 9.09 -20.58 -18.04
N ALA A 29 9.46 -21.27 -19.12
CA ALA A 29 9.12 -20.86 -20.49
C ALA A 29 7.62 -20.70 -20.72
N SER A 30 6.78 -21.48 -20.03
CA SER A 30 5.31 -21.37 -20.09
C SER A 30 4.76 -20.12 -19.42
N ALA A 31 5.47 -19.54 -18.43
CA ALA A 31 5.05 -18.35 -17.71
C ALA A 31 5.56 -17.04 -18.33
N LEU A 32 6.63 -17.11 -19.13
CA LEU A 32 7.26 -15.92 -19.74
C LEU A 32 6.31 -15.03 -20.52
N PRO A 33 5.43 -15.55 -21.42
CA PRO A 33 4.52 -14.69 -22.17
C PRO A 33 3.55 -13.92 -21.27
N VAL A 34 3.02 -14.56 -20.23
CA VAL A 34 2.11 -13.93 -19.27
C VAL A 34 2.83 -12.85 -18.50
N LEU A 35 4.03 -13.14 -17.99
CA LEU A 35 4.82 -12.19 -17.21
C LEU A 35 5.23 -10.97 -18.06
N ALA A 36 5.64 -11.18 -19.32
CA ALA A 36 6.00 -10.10 -20.24
C ALA A 36 4.80 -9.20 -20.55
N ASP A 37 3.62 -9.78 -20.82
CA ASP A 37 2.38 -8.99 -21.01
C ASP A 37 2.07 -8.14 -19.78
N LEU A 38 2.17 -8.71 -18.58
CA LEU A 38 1.89 -8.01 -17.33
C LEU A 38 2.88 -6.87 -17.04
N LEU A 39 4.15 -7.04 -17.36
CA LEU A 39 5.17 -5.99 -17.22
C LEU A 39 4.93 -4.84 -18.20
N VAL A 40 4.71 -5.18 -19.48
CA VAL A 40 4.43 -4.17 -20.51
C VAL A 40 3.13 -3.42 -20.23
N GLY A 41 2.09 -4.11 -19.72
CA GLY A 41 0.85 -3.49 -19.27
C GLY A 41 1.04 -2.49 -18.10
N ARG A 42 2.14 -2.62 -17.33
CA ARG A 42 2.57 -1.69 -16.28
C ARG A 42 3.52 -0.60 -16.78
N GLY A 43 3.76 -0.51 -18.09
CA GLY A 43 4.73 0.43 -18.66
C GLY A 43 6.20 0.03 -18.48
N ILE A 44 6.46 -1.23 -18.09
CA ILE A 44 7.82 -1.77 -17.89
C ILE A 44 8.17 -2.61 -19.11
N ASP A 45 8.65 -1.96 -20.15
CA ASP A 45 8.91 -2.57 -21.46
C ASP A 45 10.41 -2.68 -21.82
N GLU A 46 11.29 -2.06 -21.01
CA GLU A 46 12.74 -2.16 -21.19
C GLU A 46 13.33 -3.30 -20.33
N PRO A 47 14.25 -4.11 -20.86
CA PRO A 47 14.82 -5.27 -20.16
C PRO A 47 15.48 -4.95 -18.82
N GLU A 48 16.25 -3.86 -18.74
CA GLU A 48 16.93 -3.42 -17.51
C GLU A 48 15.92 -2.99 -16.46
N ALA A 49 14.89 -2.24 -16.84
CA ALA A 49 13.81 -1.83 -15.94
C ALA A 49 13.04 -3.06 -15.43
N ALA A 50 12.78 -4.05 -16.29
CA ALA A 50 12.13 -5.30 -15.88
C ALA A 50 12.99 -6.12 -14.91
N ALA A 51 14.30 -6.21 -15.13
CA ALA A 51 15.22 -6.91 -14.24
C ALA A 51 15.25 -6.25 -12.84
N CYS A 52 15.37 -4.92 -12.79
CA CYS A 52 15.30 -4.14 -11.56
C CYS A 52 13.94 -4.30 -10.87
N PHE A 53 12.84 -4.25 -11.62
CA PHE A 53 11.49 -4.42 -11.07
C PHE A 53 11.27 -5.81 -10.45
N LEU A 54 11.70 -6.87 -11.12
CA LEU A 54 11.51 -8.26 -10.66
C LEU A 54 12.44 -8.62 -9.49
N SER A 55 13.67 -8.07 -9.46
CA SER A 55 14.69 -8.37 -8.45
C SER A 55 15.38 -7.09 -7.95
N PRO A 56 14.64 -6.18 -7.28
CA PRO A 56 15.22 -4.92 -6.80
C PRO A 56 16.22 -5.17 -5.66
N GLY A 57 17.28 -4.37 -5.63
CA GLY A 57 18.33 -4.42 -4.61
C GLY A 57 18.79 -3.03 -4.15
N LEU A 58 19.68 -2.98 -3.13
CA LEU A 58 20.23 -1.70 -2.65
C LEU A 58 20.98 -0.90 -3.72
N GLY A 59 21.52 -1.59 -4.74
CA GLY A 59 22.21 -0.95 -5.87
C GLY A 59 21.30 -0.16 -6.79
N ASP A 60 19.98 -0.36 -6.70
CA ASP A 60 18.99 0.36 -7.49
C ASP A 60 18.52 1.66 -6.82
N LEU A 61 19.04 1.97 -5.62
CA LEU A 61 18.81 3.26 -4.97
C LEU A 61 19.63 4.34 -5.65
N HIS A 62 18.99 5.45 -5.96
CA HIS A 62 19.67 6.60 -6.53
C HIS A 62 20.57 7.30 -5.50
N ASP A 63 21.60 8.00 -6.00
CA ASP A 63 22.45 8.86 -5.15
C ASP A 63 21.58 9.98 -4.54
N PRO A 64 21.58 10.15 -3.20
CA PRO A 64 20.88 11.25 -2.54
C PRO A 64 21.25 12.62 -3.07
N LEU A 65 22.51 12.83 -3.49
CA LEU A 65 23.01 14.12 -3.97
C LEU A 65 22.36 14.58 -5.28
N ARG A 66 21.64 13.71 -5.99
CA ARG A 66 20.84 14.09 -7.16
C ARG A 66 19.59 14.90 -6.78
N MET A 67 19.15 14.84 -5.51
CA MET A 67 18.00 15.61 -5.05
C MET A 67 18.41 17.06 -4.77
N SER A 68 17.72 18.02 -5.38
CA SER A 68 17.99 19.44 -5.22
C SER A 68 18.00 19.83 -3.74
N GLY A 69 18.99 20.62 -3.32
CA GLY A 69 19.17 21.06 -1.94
C GLY A 69 19.90 20.05 -1.03
N MET A 70 20.02 18.76 -1.41
CA MET A 70 20.56 17.70 -0.56
C MET A 70 21.97 18.02 -0.05
N LYS A 71 22.87 18.50 -0.94
CA LYS A 71 24.24 18.84 -0.54
C LYS A 71 24.26 19.91 0.55
N ALA A 72 23.52 20.99 0.38
CA ALA A 72 23.47 22.10 1.34
C ALA A 72 22.85 21.66 2.68
N ALA A 73 21.82 20.82 2.64
CA ALA A 73 21.22 20.26 3.84
C ALA A 73 22.22 19.38 4.62
N LEU A 74 22.95 18.51 3.92
CA LEU A 74 23.98 17.67 4.54
C LEU A 74 25.12 18.53 5.14
N ASP A 75 25.62 19.53 4.41
CA ASP A 75 26.67 20.43 4.89
C ASP A 75 26.20 21.15 6.18
N ARG A 76 24.94 21.62 6.24
CA ARG A 76 24.39 22.30 7.41
C ARG A 76 24.14 21.33 8.59
N LEU A 77 23.63 20.13 8.30
CA LEU A 77 23.41 19.12 9.33
C LEU A 77 24.74 18.66 9.95
N GLU A 78 25.76 18.38 9.13
CA GLU A 78 27.10 18.04 9.63
C GLU A 78 27.69 19.13 10.51
N ALA A 79 27.57 20.41 10.11
CA ALA A 79 28.00 21.54 10.93
C ALA A 79 27.26 21.62 12.28
N ALA A 80 25.96 21.29 12.31
CA ALA A 80 25.19 21.22 13.56
C ALA A 80 25.71 20.10 14.47
N LEU A 81 26.01 18.93 13.93
CA LEU A 81 26.53 17.80 14.69
C LEU A 81 27.94 18.12 15.26
N GLU A 82 28.83 18.72 14.47
CA GLU A 82 30.17 19.10 14.92
C GLU A 82 30.15 20.15 16.01
N ARG A 83 29.23 21.10 15.93
CA ARG A 83 29.05 22.17 16.93
C ARG A 83 28.18 21.76 18.10
N LYS A 84 27.63 20.53 18.07
CA LYS A 84 26.68 20.01 19.07
C LYS A 84 25.47 20.94 19.28
N GLU A 85 24.98 21.50 18.18
CA GLU A 85 23.80 22.35 18.19
C GLU A 85 22.55 21.52 18.52
N LYS A 86 21.58 22.15 19.19
CA LYS A 86 20.28 21.53 19.36
C LYS A 86 19.53 21.46 18.04
N VAL A 87 19.10 20.25 17.66
CA VAL A 87 18.36 19.97 16.44
C VAL A 87 16.94 19.54 16.81
N LEU A 88 15.94 20.14 16.18
CA LEU A 88 14.54 19.72 16.30
C LEU A 88 14.06 19.13 14.97
N ILE A 89 13.51 17.92 15.00
CA ILE A 89 12.80 17.31 13.88
C ILE A 89 11.31 17.61 14.05
N TYR A 90 10.72 18.31 13.08
CA TYR A 90 9.30 18.66 13.05
C TYR A 90 8.58 17.75 12.05
N GLY A 91 7.79 16.78 12.51
CA GLY A 91 7.09 15.86 11.63
C GLY A 91 5.60 16.13 11.45
N ASP A 92 4.92 15.20 10.77
CA ASP A 92 3.46 15.11 10.75
C ASP A 92 2.97 13.98 11.68
N TYR A 93 1.68 13.89 11.88
CA TYR A 93 1.02 13.01 12.87
C TYR A 93 0.62 11.61 12.31
N ASP A 94 0.78 11.35 11.04
CA ASP A 94 0.47 10.04 10.45
C ASP A 94 1.68 9.08 10.43
N VAL A 95 1.51 7.91 9.81
CA VAL A 95 2.60 6.91 9.74
C VAL A 95 3.80 7.45 8.97
N ASP A 96 3.58 8.20 7.88
CA ASP A 96 4.68 8.71 7.06
C ASP A 96 5.50 9.73 7.84
N GLY A 97 4.86 10.75 8.43
CA GLY A 97 5.53 11.76 9.24
C GLY A 97 6.22 11.19 10.49
N THR A 98 5.54 10.32 11.25
CA THR A 98 6.12 9.75 12.48
C THR A 98 7.28 8.81 12.18
N THR A 99 7.21 8.00 11.13
CA THR A 99 8.33 7.12 10.74
C THR A 99 9.47 7.90 10.09
N ALA A 100 9.20 9.02 9.41
CA ALA A 100 10.23 9.95 8.94
C ALA A 100 11.04 10.53 10.10
N ILE A 101 10.38 10.91 11.21
CA ILE A 101 11.07 11.31 12.45
C ILE A 101 11.97 10.19 12.96
N VAL A 102 11.44 8.95 13.08
CA VAL A 102 12.21 7.78 13.55
C VAL A 102 13.46 7.56 12.69
N ILE A 103 13.33 7.62 11.37
CA ILE A 103 14.44 7.40 10.43
C ILE A 103 15.51 8.47 10.61
N LEU A 104 15.13 9.74 10.56
CA LEU A 104 16.10 10.85 10.61
C LEU A 104 16.75 10.96 12.00
N LYS A 105 15.97 10.84 13.08
CA LYS A 105 16.48 10.84 14.46
C LYS A 105 17.50 9.71 14.67
N THR A 106 17.15 8.50 14.28
CA THR A 106 18.06 7.35 14.39
C THR A 106 19.35 7.56 13.59
N ALA A 107 19.27 8.11 12.37
CA ALA A 107 20.45 8.39 11.56
C ALA A 107 21.36 9.44 12.20
N ILE A 108 20.80 10.53 12.76
CA ILE A 108 21.52 11.56 13.50
C ILE A 108 22.25 10.94 14.70
N GLU A 109 21.56 10.12 15.50
CA GLU A 109 22.14 9.44 16.66
C GLU A 109 23.28 8.49 16.30
N LEU A 110 23.12 7.70 15.22
CA LEU A 110 24.16 6.80 14.71
C LEU A 110 25.39 7.57 14.20
N CYS A 111 25.21 8.82 13.76
CA CYS A 111 26.30 9.69 13.33
C CYS A 111 26.87 10.55 14.48
N GLY A 112 26.51 10.27 15.75
CA GLY A 112 27.07 10.90 16.94
C GLY A 112 26.40 12.21 17.34
N GLY A 113 25.22 12.52 16.79
CA GLY A 113 24.41 13.68 17.17
C GLY A 113 23.27 13.33 18.13
N ALA A 114 22.44 14.33 18.41
CA ALA A 114 21.18 14.19 19.14
C ALA A 114 20.14 15.11 18.50
N ALA A 115 18.89 14.64 18.46
CA ALA A 115 17.77 15.44 17.98
C ALA A 115 16.54 15.24 18.86
N GLU A 116 15.89 16.35 19.21
CA GLU A 116 14.54 16.36 19.75
C GLU A 116 13.53 16.27 18.62
N PHE A 117 12.27 15.99 18.94
CA PHE A 117 11.22 15.94 17.91
C PHE A 117 9.91 16.57 18.39
N HIS A 118 9.14 17.07 17.43
CA HIS A 118 7.77 17.54 17.61
C HIS A 118 6.85 16.84 16.63
N VAL A 119 5.74 16.32 17.16
CA VAL A 119 4.62 15.78 16.36
C VAL A 119 3.41 16.62 16.69
N PRO A 120 2.79 17.30 15.69
CA PRO A 120 1.64 18.15 15.95
C PRO A 120 0.39 17.33 16.34
N HIS A 121 -0.46 17.90 17.18
CA HIS A 121 -1.73 17.30 17.51
C HIS A 121 -2.77 17.59 16.44
N ARG A 122 -3.23 16.56 15.71
CA ARG A 122 -4.13 16.68 14.54
C ARG A 122 -5.34 17.60 14.74
N ILE A 123 -6.02 17.52 15.91
CA ILE A 123 -7.25 18.27 16.16
C ILE A 123 -6.96 19.66 16.67
N ARG A 124 -5.95 19.84 17.56
CA ARG A 124 -5.64 21.12 18.21
C ARG A 124 -4.76 22.02 17.36
N GLU A 125 -3.75 21.44 16.73
CA GLU A 125 -2.76 22.17 15.92
C GLU A 125 -3.10 22.10 14.43
N GLY A 126 -3.71 21.00 13.97
CA GLY A 126 -4.02 20.76 12.55
C GLY A 126 -2.79 20.30 11.77
N TYR A 127 -2.88 20.38 10.45
CA TYR A 127 -1.79 20.05 9.53
C TYR A 127 -0.83 21.24 9.35
N GLY A 128 0.46 20.95 9.18
CA GLY A 128 1.51 21.91 8.86
C GLY A 128 2.26 22.45 10.09
N MET A 129 3.26 23.28 9.79
CA MET A 129 4.15 23.85 10.80
C MET A 129 3.50 25.07 11.48
N ARG A 130 3.73 25.21 12.80
CA ARG A 130 3.20 26.29 13.63
C ARG A 130 4.30 27.23 14.07
N ASP A 131 4.05 28.53 13.93
CA ASP A 131 4.99 29.58 14.29
C ASP A 131 5.35 29.54 15.78
N GLU A 132 4.35 29.26 16.65
CA GLU A 132 4.55 29.20 18.10
C GLU A 132 5.49 28.07 18.53
N VAL A 133 5.53 26.96 17.77
CA VAL A 133 6.46 25.84 18.02
C VAL A 133 7.88 26.26 17.65
N ILE A 134 8.06 26.98 16.55
CA ILE A 134 9.37 27.48 16.09
C ILE A 134 9.90 28.54 17.09
N GLU A 135 9.07 29.47 17.52
CA GLU A 135 9.45 30.51 18.48
C GLU A 135 9.87 29.89 19.82
N ARG A 136 9.13 28.88 20.32
CA ARG A 136 9.48 28.13 21.52
C ARG A 136 10.81 27.38 21.34
N ALA A 137 10.98 26.68 20.23
CA ALA A 137 12.22 25.97 19.93
C ALA A 137 13.43 26.92 19.90
N ALA A 138 13.28 28.11 19.29
CA ALA A 138 14.31 29.14 19.31
C ALA A 138 14.67 29.63 20.71
N ALA A 139 13.66 29.86 21.57
CA ALA A 139 13.84 30.24 22.97
C ALA A 139 14.54 29.14 23.79
N ASP A 140 14.29 27.86 23.48
CA ASP A 140 14.95 26.70 24.09
C ASP A 140 16.36 26.44 23.54
N GLY A 141 16.84 27.31 22.62
CA GLY A 141 18.19 27.27 22.08
C GLY A 141 18.37 26.31 20.90
N VAL A 142 17.32 25.87 20.24
CA VAL A 142 17.39 25.15 18.96
C VAL A 142 17.99 26.05 17.91
N ARG A 143 18.91 25.53 17.10
CA ARG A 143 19.58 26.23 16.01
C ARG A 143 19.26 25.69 14.62
N LEU A 144 18.79 24.45 14.56
CA LEU A 144 18.40 23.79 13.32
C LEU A 144 17.05 23.08 13.53
N ILE A 145 16.10 23.42 12.69
CA ILE A 145 14.83 22.66 12.56
C ILE A 145 14.87 21.93 11.21
N ILE A 146 14.52 20.65 11.22
CA ILE A 146 14.34 19.84 10.00
C ILE A 146 12.89 19.36 9.99
N SER A 147 12.09 19.88 9.04
CA SER A 147 10.75 19.33 8.87
C SER A 147 10.80 18.04 8.04
N VAL A 148 9.94 17.09 8.37
CA VAL A 148 9.80 15.82 7.66
C VAL A 148 8.34 15.58 7.35
N ASP A 149 8.04 15.23 6.10
CA ASP A 149 6.68 14.99 5.60
C ASP A 149 5.75 16.20 5.73
N THR A 150 6.31 17.37 5.83
CA THR A 150 5.58 18.64 5.93
C THR A 150 6.49 19.80 5.62
N GLY A 151 5.90 20.94 5.28
CA GLY A 151 6.67 22.19 5.20
C GLY A 151 6.74 22.81 3.82
N ILE A 152 6.42 22.09 2.72
CA ILE A 152 6.53 22.64 1.35
C ILE A 152 5.65 23.87 1.09
N ARG A 153 4.64 24.09 1.93
CA ARG A 153 3.74 25.26 1.89
C ARG A 153 3.80 26.10 3.17
N ALA A 154 4.79 25.89 4.03
CA ALA A 154 4.93 26.54 5.33
C ALA A 154 5.66 27.91 5.23
N PHE A 155 5.12 28.84 4.43
CA PHE A 155 5.75 30.15 4.19
C PHE A 155 5.89 30.99 5.47
N ALA A 156 4.85 31.06 6.29
CA ALA A 156 4.88 31.78 7.57
C ALA A 156 5.91 31.17 8.54
N ALA A 157 5.93 29.85 8.66
CA ALA A 157 6.89 29.14 9.49
C ALA A 157 8.35 29.38 9.05
N ALA A 158 8.62 29.40 7.75
CA ALA A 158 9.95 29.73 7.24
C ALA A 158 10.37 31.17 7.57
N GLU A 159 9.45 32.12 7.48
CA GLU A 159 9.69 33.51 7.88
C GLU A 159 9.93 33.63 9.38
N THR A 160 9.16 32.91 10.20
CA THR A 160 9.36 32.87 11.65
C THR A 160 10.70 32.25 12.03
N ALA A 161 11.13 31.17 11.38
CA ALA A 161 12.45 30.57 11.58
C ALA A 161 13.57 31.60 11.26
N ARG A 162 13.47 32.30 10.12
CA ARG A 162 14.42 33.35 9.73
C ARG A 162 14.46 34.48 10.76
N ARG A 163 13.33 34.97 11.22
CA ARG A 163 13.20 36.05 12.21
C ARG A 163 13.78 35.67 13.56
N THR A 164 13.67 34.42 13.98
CA THR A 164 14.17 33.90 15.24
C THR A 164 15.62 33.41 15.19
N GLY A 165 16.25 33.46 14.00
CA GLY A 165 17.64 33.01 13.80
C GLY A 165 17.82 31.48 13.91
N VAL A 166 16.78 30.72 13.56
CA VAL A 166 16.81 29.26 13.46
C VAL A 166 16.89 28.87 11.99
N ASP A 167 17.84 28.03 11.64
CA ASP A 167 17.93 27.48 10.30
C ASP A 167 16.85 26.42 10.10
N LEU A 168 16.12 26.52 8.98
CA LEU A 168 15.07 25.56 8.61
C LEU A 168 15.49 24.79 7.36
N ILE A 169 15.52 23.45 7.46
CA ILE A 169 15.59 22.53 6.34
C ILE A 169 14.19 21.90 6.17
N VAL A 170 13.58 22.08 5.02
CA VAL A 170 12.30 21.43 4.69
C VAL A 170 12.58 20.14 3.95
N THR A 171 12.09 19.00 4.45
CA THR A 171 12.02 17.73 3.69
C THR A 171 10.57 17.32 3.55
N ASP A 172 10.10 17.25 2.31
CA ASP A 172 8.69 17.01 2.00
C ASP A 172 8.55 16.30 0.66
N HIS A 173 7.41 15.68 0.39
CA HIS A 173 7.10 15.02 -0.87
C HIS A 173 5.82 15.59 -1.52
N HIS A 174 5.05 16.36 -0.80
CA HIS A 174 3.83 16.97 -1.29
C HIS A 174 4.12 17.95 -2.43
N LEU A 175 3.12 18.17 -3.29
CA LEU A 175 3.26 19.11 -4.42
C LEU A 175 3.40 20.56 -3.90
N PRO A 176 4.36 21.31 -4.42
CA PRO A 176 4.46 22.75 -4.16
C PRO A 176 3.15 23.47 -4.54
N GLY A 177 2.90 24.61 -3.89
CA GLY A 177 1.81 25.49 -4.30
C GLY A 177 2.20 26.35 -5.53
N PRO A 178 1.23 27.10 -6.10
CA PRO A 178 1.48 27.96 -7.26
C PRO A 178 2.46 29.11 -6.95
N THR A 179 2.68 29.41 -5.68
CA THR A 179 3.63 30.44 -5.21
C THR A 179 5.06 29.90 -5.02
N GLY A 180 5.32 28.64 -5.43
CA GLY A 180 6.62 27.99 -5.30
C GLY A 180 6.86 27.39 -3.91
N VAL A 181 8.10 27.41 -3.45
CA VAL A 181 8.55 26.82 -2.17
C VAL A 181 8.86 27.90 -1.14
N PRO A 182 8.78 27.62 0.19
CA PRO A 182 9.08 28.57 1.24
C PRO A 182 10.56 28.99 1.23
N GLN A 183 10.84 30.21 1.71
CA GLN A 183 12.20 30.73 1.87
C GLN A 183 12.87 30.15 3.13
N ALA A 184 13.02 28.84 3.18
CA ALA A 184 13.83 28.13 4.15
C ALA A 184 15.31 28.19 3.78
N LEU A 185 16.22 27.78 4.69
CA LEU A 185 17.64 27.63 4.34
C LEU A 185 17.82 26.67 3.17
N VAL A 186 17.10 25.54 3.21
CA VAL A 186 17.11 24.52 2.16
C VAL A 186 15.74 23.87 2.08
N VAL A 187 15.31 23.54 0.86
CA VAL A 187 14.15 22.70 0.59
C VAL A 187 14.60 21.45 -0.15
N ILE A 188 14.25 20.27 0.37
CA ILE A 188 14.46 18.95 -0.22
C ILE A 188 13.09 18.38 -0.54
N ASN A 189 12.74 18.39 -1.82
CA ASN A 189 11.50 17.81 -2.30
C ASN A 189 11.71 17.32 -3.75
N PRO A 190 11.42 16.05 -4.07
CA PRO A 190 11.60 15.55 -5.44
C PRO A 190 10.69 16.26 -6.45
N ASN A 191 9.57 16.86 -5.99
CA ASN A 191 8.56 17.51 -6.81
C ASN A 191 8.74 19.03 -6.96
N GLN A 192 9.79 19.63 -6.34
CA GLN A 192 10.06 21.04 -6.52
C GLN A 192 10.62 21.34 -7.93
N ASP A 193 10.37 22.55 -8.41
CA ASP A 193 10.86 22.99 -9.72
C ASP A 193 12.39 22.87 -9.81
N GLY A 194 12.86 22.38 -10.96
CA GLY A 194 14.30 22.20 -11.22
C GLY A 194 14.96 21.03 -10.48
N CYS A 195 14.22 20.18 -9.81
CA CYS A 195 14.74 18.96 -9.20
C CYS A 195 14.73 17.80 -10.19
N ASP A 196 15.90 17.28 -10.57
CA ASP A 196 16.05 16.15 -11.52
C ASP A 196 16.11 14.78 -10.83
N TYR A 197 15.64 14.69 -9.59
CA TYR A 197 15.61 13.40 -8.90
C TYR A 197 14.67 12.42 -9.61
N PRO A 198 15.12 11.19 -9.94
CA PRO A 198 14.34 10.29 -10.81
C PRO A 198 13.04 9.77 -10.17
N CYS A 199 13.05 9.50 -8.86
CA CYS A 199 11.88 8.99 -8.15
C CYS A 199 11.06 10.15 -7.58
N LYS A 200 10.03 10.58 -8.31
CA LYS A 200 9.13 11.69 -7.92
C LYS A 200 8.12 11.30 -6.85
N HIS A 201 7.86 10.02 -6.70
CA HIS A 201 6.78 9.48 -5.87
C HIS A 201 7.28 8.94 -4.53
N LEU A 202 8.42 9.43 -4.02
CA LEU A 202 8.83 9.09 -2.65
C LEU A 202 7.76 9.59 -1.67
N CYS A 203 7.48 8.84 -0.61
CA CYS A 203 6.76 9.35 0.55
C CYS A 203 7.69 10.22 1.43
N GLY A 204 7.15 10.94 2.41
CA GLY A 204 7.93 11.81 3.29
C GLY A 204 9.04 11.07 4.04
N ALA A 205 8.77 9.86 4.54
CA ALA A 205 9.79 8.99 5.13
C ALA A 205 10.85 8.54 4.11
N GLY A 206 10.47 8.39 2.84
CA GLY A 206 11.40 8.13 1.75
C GLY A 206 12.36 9.30 1.52
N VAL A 207 11.87 10.53 1.55
CA VAL A 207 12.70 11.74 1.44
C VAL A 207 13.61 11.88 2.67
N ALA A 208 13.09 11.68 3.88
CA ALA A 208 13.87 11.67 5.11
C ALA A 208 14.95 10.57 5.09
N PHE A 209 14.63 9.38 4.55
CA PHE A 209 15.60 8.31 4.34
C PHE A 209 16.73 8.72 3.39
N LYS A 210 16.45 9.48 2.32
CA LYS A 210 17.51 9.96 1.42
C LYS A 210 18.45 10.93 2.13
N LEU A 211 17.95 11.81 3.00
CA LEU A 211 18.79 12.66 3.84
C LEU A 211 19.62 11.83 4.82
N ALA A 212 19.01 10.86 5.48
CA ALA A 212 19.68 9.90 6.37
C ALA A 212 20.76 9.09 5.63
N GLN A 213 20.46 8.60 4.41
CA GLN A 213 21.41 7.88 3.56
C GLN A 213 22.63 8.75 3.25
N GLY A 214 22.42 10.00 2.83
CA GLY A 214 23.49 10.95 2.53
C GLY A 214 24.37 11.26 3.76
N LEU A 215 23.75 11.45 4.93
CA LEU A 215 24.47 11.67 6.19
C LEU A 215 25.34 10.45 6.57
N MET A 216 24.77 9.24 6.49
CA MET A 216 25.50 8.01 6.80
C MET A 216 26.65 7.75 5.80
N GLN A 217 26.46 8.07 4.50
CA GLN A 217 27.51 7.94 3.50
C GLN A 217 28.71 8.83 3.79
N ARG A 218 28.52 9.99 4.39
CA ARG A 218 29.60 10.93 4.75
C ARG A 218 30.26 10.61 6.09
N ARG A 219 29.54 10.02 7.04
CA ARG A 219 29.96 9.91 8.44
C ARG A 219 30.34 8.49 8.87
N LEU A 220 29.91 7.46 8.13
CA LEU A 220 30.10 6.06 8.51
C LEU A 220 30.94 5.31 7.49
N GLU A 221 31.60 4.26 7.95
CA GLU A 221 32.37 3.37 7.06
C GLU A 221 31.45 2.57 6.13
N ALA A 222 31.88 2.30 4.91
CA ALA A 222 31.08 1.64 3.87
C ALA A 222 30.54 0.26 4.31
N LYS A 223 31.28 -0.48 5.15
CA LYS A 223 30.86 -1.78 5.68
C LYS A 223 29.59 -1.69 6.56
N ASP A 224 29.44 -0.57 7.29
CA ASP A 224 28.29 -0.35 8.17
C ASP A 224 27.08 0.23 7.42
N GLN A 225 27.32 1.01 6.36
CA GLN A 225 26.27 1.66 5.58
C GLN A 225 25.25 0.64 5.05
N SER A 226 25.67 -0.42 4.34
CA SER A 226 24.75 -1.40 3.76
C SER A 226 23.88 -2.10 4.82
N ARG A 227 24.48 -2.46 5.96
CA ARG A 227 23.77 -3.10 7.08
C ARG A 227 22.71 -2.17 7.67
N LEU A 228 23.05 -0.89 7.85
CA LEU A 228 22.14 0.11 8.41
C LEU A 228 21.03 0.46 7.42
N LEU A 229 21.34 0.65 6.14
CA LEU A 229 20.33 0.87 5.10
C LEU A 229 19.30 -0.27 5.11
N MET A 230 19.72 -1.53 5.16
CA MET A 230 18.80 -2.68 5.28
C MET A 230 17.98 -2.64 6.57
N SER A 231 18.49 -2.06 7.66
CA SER A 231 17.71 -1.89 8.89
C SER A 231 16.61 -0.84 8.73
N PHE A 232 16.90 0.27 8.06
CA PHE A 232 15.93 1.34 7.79
C PHE A 232 14.84 0.90 6.80
N MET A 233 15.13 0.01 5.84
CA MET A 233 14.15 -0.47 4.85
C MET A 233 12.84 -0.94 5.48
N LYS A 234 12.87 -1.53 6.68
CA LYS A 234 11.67 -2.00 7.38
C LYS A 234 10.71 -0.86 7.72
N VAL A 235 11.25 0.25 8.19
CA VAL A 235 10.49 1.43 8.60
C VAL A 235 10.01 2.19 7.37
N VAL A 236 10.91 2.43 6.41
CA VAL A 236 10.57 3.09 5.14
C VAL A 236 9.48 2.30 4.37
N ALA A 237 9.54 0.96 4.36
CA ALA A 237 8.52 0.14 3.70
C ALA A 237 7.13 0.30 4.36
N ILE A 238 7.08 0.38 5.69
CA ILE A 238 5.82 0.63 6.40
C ILE A 238 5.22 1.96 5.97
N ALA A 239 6.03 3.02 5.93
CA ALA A 239 5.62 4.35 5.47
C ALA A 239 5.16 4.34 4.00
N THR A 240 5.99 3.85 3.09
CA THR A 240 5.72 3.77 1.65
C THR A 240 4.39 3.06 1.34
N ILE A 241 4.11 1.96 2.06
CA ILE A 241 2.87 1.21 1.91
C ILE A 241 1.69 1.94 2.55
N ALA A 242 1.90 2.57 3.72
CA ALA A 242 0.84 3.28 4.44
C ALA A 242 0.38 4.56 3.74
N ASP A 243 1.30 5.29 3.12
CA ASP A 243 1.04 6.51 2.36
C ASP A 243 0.50 6.22 0.94
N ALA A 244 0.42 4.94 0.58
CA ALA A 244 -0.14 4.46 -0.68
C ALA A 244 0.50 5.10 -1.93
N VAL A 245 1.80 5.36 -1.90
CA VAL A 245 2.56 5.85 -3.06
C VAL A 245 2.85 4.72 -4.06
N PRO A 246 3.08 5.04 -5.36
CA PRO A 246 3.38 4.04 -6.39
C PRO A 246 4.54 3.11 -6.01
N LEU A 247 4.32 1.79 -6.07
CA LEU A 247 5.34 0.78 -5.76
C LEU A 247 6.26 0.50 -6.97
N LEU A 248 6.83 1.59 -7.51
CA LEU A 248 7.75 1.63 -8.65
C LEU A 248 9.08 2.25 -8.23
N GLY A 249 10.14 2.05 -9.02
CA GLY A 249 11.46 2.63 -8.74
C GLY A 249 11.95 2.35 -7.32
N GLU A 250 12.42 3.37 -6.59
CA GLU A 250 12.95 3.22 -5.23
C GLU A 250 11.88 2.79 -4.21
N ASN A 251 10.62 3.20 -4.38
CA ASN A 251 9.53 2.75 -3.51
C ASN A 251 9.37 1.23 -3.55
N ARG A 252 9.60 0.63 -4.72
CA ARG A 252 9.60 -0.82 -4.86
C ARG A 252 10.78 -1.47 -4.15
N VAL A 253 11.98 -0.86 -4.24
CA VAL A 253 13.16 -1.30 -3.47
C VAL A 253 12.84 -1.29 -1.97
N PHE A 254 12.31 -0.17 -1.47
CA PHE A 254 11.91 -0.02 -0.06
C PHE A 254 10.91 -1.09 0.35
N ALA A 255 9.81 -1.23 -0.39
CA ALA A 255 8.76 -2.18 -0.06
C ALA A 255 9.26 -3.63 -0.11
N LYS A 256 9.97 -4.05 -1.17
CA LYS A 256 10.47 -5.43 -1.35
C LYS A 256 11.46 -5.81 -0.25
N LEU A 257 12.51 -5.00 -0.05
CA LEU A 257 13.55 -5.30 0.93
C LEU A 257 13.03 -5.12 2.37
N GLY A 258 12.17 -4.13 2.60
CA GLY A 258 11.58 -3.89 3.91
C GLY A 258 10.67 -5.01 4.36
N LEU A 259 9.77 -5.51 3.50
CA LEU A 259 8.90 -6.65 3.79
C LEU A 259 9.71 -7.92 4.11
N GLN A 260 10.80 -8.17 3.36
CA GLN A 260 11.72 -9.26 3.68
C GLN A 260 12.36 -9.08 5.06
N GLY A 261 12.77 -7.84 5.40
CA GLY A 261 13.37 -7.51 6.69
C GLY A 261 12.42 -7.61 7.88
N LEU A 262 11.11 -7.37 7.66
CA LEU A 262 10.07 -7.45 8.70
C LEU A 262 9.88 -8.87 9.26
N ARG A 263 10.33 -9.91 8.58
CA ARG A 263 10.32 -11.29 9.11
C ARG A 263 11.09 -11.42 10.44
N ARG A 264 12.18 -10.66 10.60
CA ARG A 264 13.05 -10.72 11.79
C ARG A 264 13.52 -9.31 12.17
N PRO A 265 12.65 -8.46 12.71
CA PRO A 265 13.05 -7.12 13.12
C PRO A 265 14.00 -7.18 14.31
N VAL A 266 14.96 -6.26 14.33
CA VAL A 266 15.87 -6.10 15.49
C VAL A 266 15.27 -5.11 16.49
N ASN A 267 14.58 -4.06 15.99
CA ASN A 267 13.97 -3.03 16.83
C ASN A 267 12.92 -3.62 17.76
N VAL A 268 13.01 -3.31 19.04
CA VAL A 268 12.17 -3.86 20.12
C VAL A 268 10.71 -3.42 19.98
N GLY A 269 10.48 -2.14 19.68
CA GLY A 269 9.15 -1.60 19.47
C GLY A 269 8.45 -2.23 18.26
N LEU A 270 9.19 -2.42 17.15
CA LEU A 270 8.66 -3.08 15.97
C LEU A 270 8.30 -4.55 16.24
N LYS A 271 9.09 -5.26 17.07
CA LYS A 271 8.72 -6.62 17.51
C LYS A 271 7.41 -6.61 18.29
N ALA A 272 7.28 -5.73 19.26
CA ALA A 272 6.06 -5.60 20.07
C ALA A 272 4.84 -5.26 19.18
N LEU A 273 4.99 -4.38 18.20
CA LEU A 273 3.94 -4.03 17.24
C LEU A 273 3.50 -5.24 16.41
N LEU A 274 4.45 -6.06 15.92
CA LEU A 274 4.14 -7.29 15.18
C LEU A 274 3.46 -8.34 16.05
N GLU A 275 3.83 -8.44 17.34
CA GLU A 275 3.18 -9.34 18.30
C GLU A 275 1.68 -8.97 18.48
N VAL A 276 1.34 -7.72 18.77
CA VAL A 276 -0.06 -7.28 18.92
C VAL A 276 -0.85 -7.35 17.62
N ALA A 277 -0.18 -7.16 16.48
CA ALA A 277 -0.77 -7.36 15.16
C ALA A 277 -0.91 -8.85 14.77
N LYS A 278 -0.44 -9.81 15.59
CA LYS A 278 -0.40 -11.25 15.33
C LYS A 278 0.35 -11.59 14.03
N LEU A 279 1.47 -10.93 13.82
CA LEU A 279 2.37 -11.07 12.65
C LEU A 279 3.80 -11.42 13.06
N GLY A 280 4.02 -11.76 14.33
CA GLY A 280 5.34 -12.04 14.92
C GLY A 280 5.85 -13.48 14.71
N ASP A 281 5.21 -14.28 13.86
CA ASP A 281 5.55 -15.69 13.60
C ASP A 281 6.78 -15.91 12.71
N GLY A 282 7.38 -14.83 12.19
CA GLY A 282 8.59 -14.88 11.37
C GLY A 282 8.35 -15.27 9.90
N ARG A 283 7.11 -15.40 9.46
CA ARG A 283 6.78 -15.58 8.04
C ARG A 283 6.99 -14.29 7.22
N ALA A 284 7.00 -14.40 5.92
CA ALA A 284 7.01 -13.24 5.04
C ALA A 284 5.69 -12.46 5.17
N LEU A 285 5.79 -11.14 5.28
CA LEU A 285 4.63 -10.26 5.30
C LEU A 285 4.33 -9.75 3.90
N THR A 286 3.04 -9.57 3.62
CA THR A 286 2.56 -8.93 2.40
C THR A 286 2.37 -7.42 2.60
N ALA A 287 2.37 -6.65 1.52
CA ALA A 287 2.02 -5.23 1.59
C ALA A 287 0.59 -5.02 2.15
N THR A 288 -0.35 -5.89 1.81
CA THR A 288 -1.71 -5.88 2.36
C THR A 288 -1.73 -6.01 3.89
N GLU A 289 -0.89 -6.86 4.47
CA GLU A 289 -0.82 -6.99 5.93
C GLU A 289 -0.22 -5.76 6.59
N VAL A 290 0.77 -5.13 5.97
CA VAL A 290 1.29 -3.84 6.44
C VAL A 290 0.21 -2.78 6.35
N ALA A 291 -0.47 -2.63 5.21
CA ALA A 291 -1.50 -1.60 4.98
C ALA A 291 -2.71 -1.75 5.90
N PHE A 292 -3.14 -3.00 6.21
CA PHE A 292 -4.40 -3.23 6.95
C PHE A 292 -4.22 -3.72 8.39
N ARG A 293 -3.00 -4.10 8.81
CA ARG A 293 -2.76 -4.59 10.17
C ARG A 293 -1.70 -3.80 10.92
N ILE A 294 -0.67 -3.27 10.27
CA ILE A 294 0.40 -2.47 10.91
C ILE A 294 0.06 -0.98 10.84
N ALA A 295 -0.07 -0.43 9.64
CA ALA A 295 -0.30 1.00 9.43
C ALA A 295 -1.53 1.56 10.16
N PRO A 296 -2.70 0.86 10.25
CA PRO A 296 -3.84 1.38 10.98
C PRO A 296 -3.60 1.58 12.48
N ARG A 297 -2.75 0.74 13.11
CA ARG A 297 -2.38 0.88 14.53
C ARG A 297 -1.53 2.11 14.78
N LEU A 298 -0.58 2.37 13.89
CA LEU A 298 0.26 3.56 13.95
C LEU A 298 -0.56 4.83 13.66
N ASN A 299 -1.39 4.80 12.62
CA ASN A 299 -2.26 5.92 12.25
C ASN A 299 -3.33 6.25 13.29
N ALA A 300 -3.76 5.27 14.10
CA ALA A 300 -4.78 5.49 15.12
C ALA A 300 -4.31 6.48 16.19
N ALA A 301 -3.03 6.50 16.54
CA ALA A 301 -2.47 7.46 17.48
C ALA A 301 -2.74 8.91 17.03
N GLY A 302 -2.42 9.26 15.80
CA GLY A 302 -2.65 10.60 15.23
C GLY A 302 -4.13 10.94 14.99
N ARG A 303 -5.02 9.94 14.99
CA ARG A 303 -6.47 10.16 14.79
C ARG A 303 -7.24 10.32 16.08
N MET A 304 -6.86 9.56 17.12
CA MET A 304 -7.61 9.42 18.36
C MET A 304 -6.94 10.14 19.54
N ASP A 305 -5.61 10.29 19.53
CA ASP A 305 -4.82 10.88 20.65
C ASP A 305 -3.55 11.57 20.09
N VAL A 306 -2.39 11.25 20.63
CA VAL A 306 -1.11 11.89 20.29
C VAL A 306 -0.20 10.92 19.56
N ALA A 307 0.19 11.26 18.33
CA ALA A 307 1.05 10.43 17.48
C ALA A 307 2.49 10.25 18.02
N ARG A 308 2.88 10.97 19.07
CA ARG A 308 4.18 10.82 19.74
C ARG A 308 4.47 9.38 20.16
N ASP A 309 3.46 8.65 20.62
CA ASP A 309 3.59 7.25 21.05
C ASP A 309 4.19 6.35 19.96
N VAL A 310 4.03 6.71 18.67
CA VAL A 310 4.65 5.98 17.57
C VAL A 310 6.16 6.13 17.58
N VAL A 311 6.67 7.34 17.74
CA VAL A 311 8.13 7.58 17.82
C VAL A 311 8.70 6.93 19.09
N ASP A 312 8.03 7.11 20.23
CA ASP A 312 8.44 6.54 21.52
C ASP A 312 8.49 5.00 21.44
N LEU A 313 7.58 4.35 20.69
CA LEU A 313 7.61 2.89 20.47
C LEU A 313 8.90 2.44 19.75
N PHE A 314 9.30 3.14 18.70
CA PHE A 314 10.50 2.77 17.93
C PHE A 314 11.80 3.10 18.69
N ASP A 315 11.77 4.08 19.59
CA ASP A 315 12.91 4.46 20.44
C ASP A 315 13.08 3.52 21.65
N GLU A 316 12.02 2.80 22.05
CA GLU A 316 12.04 1.96 23.25
C GLU A 316 13.00 0.75 23.11
N LYS A 317 13.77 0.49 24.17
CA LYS A 317 14.74 -0.62 24.24
C LYS A 317 14.28 -1.75 25.17
N ASP A 318 13.34 -1.46 26.07
CA ASP A 318 12.76 -2.45 26.98
C ASP A 318 11.51 -3.09 26.37
N MET A 319 11.46 -4.42 26.33
CA MET A 319 10.38 -5.15 25.66
C MET A 319 9.03 -5.00 26.39
N GLU A 320 9.03 -4.93 27.72
CA GLU A 320 7.78 -4.80 28.48
C GLU A 320 7.16 -3.41 28.30
N ARG A 321 8.00 -2.38 28.23
CA ARG A 321 7.54 -1.02 27.92
C ARG A 321 7.05 -0.93 26.47
N ALA A 322 7.78 -1.51 25.53
CA ALA A 322 7.38 -1.56 24.13
C ALA A 322 6.02 -2.27 23.94
N ARG A 323 5.78 -3.39 24.65
CA ARG A 323 4.48 -4.08 24.63
C ARG A 323 3.35 -3.22 25.18
N LYS A 324 3.61 -2.41 26.23
CA LYS A 324 2.61 -1.47 26.77
C LYS A 324 2.25 -0.40 25.75
N ILE A 325 3.24 0.21 25.08
CA ILE A 325 2.99 1.21 24.04
C ILE A 325 2.26 0.58 22.85
N ALA A 326 2.73 -0.56 22.36
CA ALA A 326 2.08 -1.28 21.25
C ALA A 326 0.64 -1.69 21.59
N GLY A 327 0.38 -2.13 22.83
CA GLY A 327 -0.96 -2.44 23.33
C GLY A 327 -1.88 -1.22 23.35
N ARG A 328 -1.36 -0.04 23.71
CA ARG A 328 -2.11 1.22 23.63
C ARG A 328 -2.46 1.58 22.18
N LEU A 329 -1.52 1.45 21.25
CA LEU A 329 -1.78 1.70 19.82
C LEU A 329 -2.84 0.73 19.25
N ASP A 330 -2.84 -0.53 19.67
CA ASP A 330 -3.86 -1.51 19.29
C ASP A 330 -5.24 -1.14 19.86
N GLN A 331 -5.29 -0.68 21.10
CA GLN A 331 -6.51 -0.18 21.75
C GLN A 331 -7.07 1.05 21.00
N LEU A 332 -6.24 2.06 20.72
CA LEU A 332 -6.65 3.25 19.96
C LEU A 332 -7.17 2.87 18.56
N ASN A 333 -6.58 1.88 17.92
CA ASN A 333 -7.08 1.36 16.65
C ASN A 333 -8.43 0.64 16.81
N ALA A 334 -8.65 -0.09 17.90
CA ALA A 334 -9.95 -0.71 18.18
C ALA A 334 -11.03 0.35 18.44
N GLU A 335 -10.73 1.38 19.21
CA GLU A 335 -11.62 2.52 19.47
C GLU A 335 -11.97 3.26 18.16
N ARG A 336 -10.98 3.51 17.32
CA ARG A 336 -11.21 4.11 15.99
C ARG A 336 -12.13 3.24 15.12
N GLN A 337 -11.94 1.90 15.12
CA GLN A 337 -12.80 0.97 14.36
C GLN A 337 -14.23 0.94 14.90
N GLU A 338 -14.41 1.02 16.21
CA GLU A 338 -15.73 1.10 16.83
C GLU A 338 -16.45 2.38 16.44
N GLU A 339 -15.75 3.52 16.48
CA GLU A 339 -16.30 4.80 16.07
C GLU A 339 -16.65 4.82 14.58
N GLU A 340 -15.77 4.28 13.71
CA GLU A 340 -16.04 4.10 12.29
C GLU A 340 -17.31 3.27 12.05
N ARG A 341 -17.46 2.16 12.77
CA ARG A 341 -18.64 1.31 12.66
C ARG A 341 -19.90 2.04 13.10
N ARG A 342 -19.87 2.75 14.25
CA ARG A 342 -20.99 3.55 14.75
C ARG A 342 -21.48 4.58 13.73
N ILE A 343 -20.53 5.30 13.10
CA ILE A 343 -20.84 6.28 12.07
C ILE A 343 -21.43 5.60 10.83
N MET A 344 -20.80 4.50 10.37
CA MET A 344 -21.28 3.75 9.20
C MET A 344 -22.69 3.18 9.38
N ASP A 345 -22.98 2.59 10.55
CA ASP A 345 -24.32 2.04 10.83
C ASP A 345 -25.39 3.17 10.81
N ASN A 346 -25.05 4.36 11.30
CA ASN A 346 -25.93 5.51 11.19
C ASN A 346 -26.14 5.95 9.74
N ILE A 347 -25.08 6.01 8.96
CA ILE A 347 -25.10 6.39 7.54
C ILE A 347 -25.94 5.41 6.72
N GLU A 348 -25.71 4.10 6.87
CA GLU A 348 -26.45 3.08 6.11
C GLU A 348 -27.94 3.16 6.41
N ARG A 349 -28.32 3.30 7.70
CA ARG A 349 -29.72 3.50 8.08
C ARG A 349 -30.34 4.72 7.41
N ARG A 350 -29.65 5.86 7.40
CA ARG A 350 -30.13 7.08 6.73
C ARG A 350 -30.28 6.92 5.21
N LEU A 351 -29.33 6.23 4.57
CA LEU A 351 -29.43 5.93 3.13
C LEU A 351 -30.60 4.98 2.79
N GLU A 352 -30.99 4.11 3.74
CA GLU A 352 -32.19 3.27 3.59
C GLU A 352 -33.48 4.06 3.79
N GLU A 353 -33.54 4.94 4.80
CA GLU A 353 -34.73 5.69 5.22
C GLU A 353 -34.99 6.95 4.38
N GLU A 354 -33.95 7.59 3.84
CA GLU A 354 -34.00 8.88 3.14
C GLU A 354 -33.75 8.71 1.62
N PRO A 355 -34.82 8.60 0.77
CA PRO A 355 -34.64 8.41 -0.67
C PRO A 355 -33.80 9.50 -1.34
N ALA A 356 -33.90 10.74 -0.88
CA ALA A 356 -33.16 11.88 -1.41
C ALA A 356 -31.63 11.69 -1.27
N LEU A 357 -31.16 11.15 -0.15
CA LEU A 357 -29.73 10.82 0.05
C LEU A 357 -29.30 9.64 -0.83
N ARG A 358 -30.15 8.61 -0.94
CA ARG A 358 -29.87 7.43 -1.75
C ARG A 358 -29.77 7.73 -3.24
N GLU A 359 -30.56 8.71 -3.73
CA GLU A 359 -30.62 9.12 -5.13
C GLU A 359 -29.67 10.28 -5.47
N ALA A 360 -28.98 10.84 -4.47
CA ALA A 360 -28.03 11.93 -4.64
C ALA A 360 -26.85 11.52 -5.54
N TYR A 361 -26.41 12.40 -6.40
CA TYR A 361 -25.21 12.23 -7.23
C TYR A 361 -23.94 12.56 -6.46
N CYS A 362 -24.03 13.47 -5.48
CA CYS A 362 -23.02 13.71 -4.47
C CYS A 362 -23.65 13.56 -3.09
N VAL A 363 -23.23 12.56 -2.33
CA VAL A 363 -23.82 12.25 -1.03
C VAL A 363 -23.18 13.12 0.05
N VAL A 364 -23.96 13.95 0.73
CA VAL A 364 -23.51 14.77 1.85
C VAL A 364 -24.23 14.32 3.13
N LEU A 365 -23.46 13.83 4.08
CA LEU A 365 -23.93 13.26 5.34
C LEU A 365 -23.34 14.02 6.52
N ASP A 366 -24.15 14.32 7.48
CA ASP A 366 -23.76 15.04 8.68
C ASP A 366 -24.25 14.35 9.94
N GLY A 367 -23.56 14.57 11.05
CA GLY A 367 -23.99 14.05 12.34
C GLY A 367 -23.28 14.72 13.52
N GLU A 368 -24.03 14.85 14.62
CA GLU A 368 -23.49 15.34 15.88
C GLU A 368 -22.62 14.28 16.55
N GLY A 369 -21.51 14.72 17.13
CA GLY A 369 -20.59 13.86 17.88
C GLY A 369 -19.86 12.82 17.03
N TRP A 370 -19.82 12.95 15.70
CA TRP A 370 -18.95 12.14 14.86
C TRP A 370 -17.50 12.59 14.99
N HIS A 371 -16.60 11.64 15.22
CA HIS A 371 -15.21 11.98 15.50
C HIS A 371 -14.47 12.49 14.26
N ARG A 372 -13.92 13.73 14.31
CA ARG A 372 -13.21 14.38 13.18
C ARG A 372 -12.07 13.54 12.58
N GLY A 373 -11.36 12.78 13.41
CA GLY A 373 -10.28 11.89 12.96
C GLY A 373 -10.76 10.68 12.15
N VAL A 374 -12.07 10.36 12.18
CA VAL A 374 -12.67 9.16 11.60
C VAL A 374 -13.50 9.46 10.35
N ILE A 375 -14.17 10.62 10.28
CA ILE A 375 -15.08 10.95 9.15
C ILE A 375 -14.43 10.78 7.77
N GLY A 376 -13.15 11.04 7.60
CA GLY A 376 -12.46 10.87 6.31
C GLY A 376 -12.31 9.40 5.88
N ILE A 377 -12.15 8.48 6.84
CA ILE A 377 -12.15 7.04 6.57
C ILE A 377 -13.55 6.60 6.21
N THR A 378 -14.54 7.08 6.97
CA THR A 378 -15.95 6.79 6.71
C THR A 378 -16.38 7.26 5.32
N ALA A 379 -15.98 8.46 4.89
CA ALA A 379 -16.26 8.93 3.53
C ALA A 379 -15.70 7.98 2.46
N SER A 380 -14.46 7.47 2.64
CA SER A 380 -13.89 6.47 1.73
C SER A 380 -14.74 5.19 1.68
N ARG A 381 -15.21 4.70 2.83
CA ARG A 381 -16.06 3.50 2.91
C ARG A 381 -17.41 3.67 2.20
N VAL A 382 -18.02 4.86 2.33
CA VAL A 382 -19.27 5.16 1.63
C VAL A 382 -19.05 5.18 0.12
N VAL A 383 -17.97 5.83 -0.35
CA VAL A 383 -17.60 5.81 -1.79
C VAL A 383 -17.38 4.39 -2.30
N GLU A 384 -16.63 3.56 -1.54
CA GLU A 384 -16.35 2.17 -1.90
C GLU A 384 -17.64 1.33 -2.03
N ARG A 385 -18.64 1.57 -1.17
CA ARG A 385 -19.90 0.80 -1.17
C ARG A 385 -20.92 1.29 -2.18
N HIS A 386 -21.03 2.60 -2.32
CA HIS A 386 -22.13 3.23 -3.09
C HIS A 386 -21.68 3.79 -4.43
N GLY A 387 -20.35 3.86 -4.70
CA GLY A 387 -19.79 4.34 -5.97
C GLY A 387 -20.07 5.81 -6.26
N ARG A 388 -20.28 6.66 -5.24
CA ARG A 388 -20.65 8.07 -5.39
C ARG A 388 -19.70 8.99 -4.63
N PRO A 389 -19.41 10.20 -5.14
CA PRO A 389 -18.72 11.23 -4.37
C PRO A 389 -19.43 11.45 -3.05
N THR A 390 -18.68 11.47 -1.94
CA THR A 390 -19.28 11.51 -0.59
C THR A 390 -18.54 12.49 0.31
N LEU A 391 -19.29 13.32 1.03
CA LEU A 391 -18.80 14.16 2.11
C LEU A 391 -19.44 13.71 3.42
N VAL A 392 -18.59 13.55 4.45
CA VAL A 392 -19.04 13.21 5.82
C VAL A 392 -18.63 14.35 6.74
N ILE A 393 -19.60 14.88 7.49
CA ILE A 393 -19.49 16.13 8.26
C ILE A 393 -19.74 15.83 9.75
N SER A 394 -18.83 16.27 10.61
CA SER A 394 -19.00 16.32 12.06
C SER A 394 -19.54 17.68 12.47
N CYS A 395 -20.73 17.74 13.04
CA CYS A 395 -21.32 18.96 13.58
C CYS A 395 -20.95 19.13 15.05
N GLU A 396 -20.41 20.31 15.42
CA GLU A 396 -19.96 20.66 16.76
C GLU A 396 -20.49 22.04 17.14
N GLY A 397 -21.75 22.10 17.53
CA GLY A 397 -22.44 23.36 17.80
C GLY A 397 -22.62 24.21 16.54
N ASP A 398 -22.09 25.44 16.55
CA ASP A 398 -22.24 26.38 15.41
C ASP A 398 -21.23 26.09 14.27
N GLU A 399 -20.22 25.26 14.49
CA GLU A 399 -19.23 24.87 13.49
C GLU A 399 -19.36 23.41 13.07
N ALA A 400 -19.08 23.15 11.80
CA ALA A 400 -19.03 21.81 11.24
C ALA A 400 -17.72 21.59 10.48
N TYR A 401 -17.21 20.34 10.55
CA TYR A 401 -15.95 19.92 9.96
C TYR A 401 -16.20 18.74 9.04
N GLY A 402 -15.83 18.88 7.78
CA GLY A 402 -16.12 17.88 6.78
C GLY A 402 -14.87 17.25 6.15
N SER A 403 -15.01 16.02 5.72
CA SER A 403 -14.06 15.34 4.86
C SER A 403 -14.78 14.67 3.70
N GLY A 404 -14.30 14.91 2.48
CA GLY A 404 -14.89 14.35 1.27
C GLY A 404 -13.95 13.36 0.58
N ARG A 405 -14.55 12.39 -0.12
CA ARG A 405 -13.89 11.47 -1.04
C ARG A 405 -14.66 11.39 -2.34
N SER A 406 -13.96 11.07 -3.43
CA SER A 406 -14.56 11.11 -4.77
C SER A 406 -14.31 9.83 -5.57
N ILE A 407 -15.09 9.73 -6.66
CA ILE A 407 -14.88 8.75 -7.74
C ILE A 407 -14.00 9.37 -8.85
N PRO A 408 -13.37 8.57 -9.73
CA PRO A 408 -12.49 9.09 -10.78
C PRO A 408 -13.13 10.11 -11.71
N ALA A 409 -14.44 9.99 -11.97
CA ALA A 409 -15.17 10.88 -12.87
C ALA A 409 -15.51 12.27 -12.28
N PHE A 410 -15.23 12.53 -10.97
CA PHE A 410 -15.67 13.75 -10.30
C PHE A 410 -14.53 14.45 -9.55
N HIS A 411 -14.22 15.69 -9.97
CA HIS A 411 -13.18 16.50 -9.35
C HIS A 411 -13.73 17.24 -8.12
N LEU A 412 -13.52 16.65 -6.93
CA LEU A 412 -14.15 17.11 -5.69
C LEU A 412 -13.68 18.50 -5.24
N LEU A 413 -12.38 18.86 -5.45
CA LEU A 413 -11.90 20.18 -5.07
C LEU A 413 -12.60 21.29 -5.88
N HIS A 414 -12.78 21.12 -7.19
CA HIS A 414 -13.54 22.11 -7.99
C HIS A 414 -15.00 22.24 -7.53
N ALA A 415 -15.61 21.13 -7.08
CA ALA A 415 -16.97 21.17 -6.53
C ALA A 415 -17.01 21.99 -5.22
N ILE A 416 -16.03 21.83 -4.34
CA ILE A 416 -15.90 22.63 -3.10
C ILE A 416 -15.61 24.10 -3.42
N GLU A 417 -14.72 24.38 -4.37
CA GLU A 417 -14.41 25.75 -4.81
C GLU A 417 -15.61 26.49 -5.37
N SER A 418 -16.54 25.78 -6.03
CA SER A 418 -17.76 26.38 -6.59
C SER A 418 -18.75 26.90 -5.54
N CYS A 419 -18.57 26.55 -4.28
CA CYS A 419 -19.40 27.01 -3.15
C CYS A 419 -18.54 27.53 -1.97
N HIS A 420 -17.38 28.10 -2.28
CA HIS A 420 -16.43 28.58 -1.28
C HIS A 420 -17.02 29.57 -0.28
N GLU A 421 -18.06 30.35 -0.67
CA GLU A 421 -18.76 31.30 0.19
C GLU A 421 -19.52 30.63 1.35
N LEU A 422 -19.83 29.33 1.26
CA LEU A 422 -20.47 28.57 2.33
C LEU A 422 -19.46 28.11 3.38
N LEU A 423 -18.16 28.17 3.07
CA LEU A 423 -17.09 27.53 3.83
C LEU A 423 -16.23 28.57 4.58
N SER A 424 -15.80 28.23 5.79
CA SER A 424 -14.84 29.01 6.56
C SER A 424 -13.39 28.73 6.10
N ARG A 425 -13.11 27.48 5.70
CA ARG A 425 -11.82 27.04 5.14
C ARG A 425 -11.99 25.73 4.36
N TYR A 426 -11.14 25.51 3.39
CA TYR A 426 -11.11 24.25 2.63
C TYR A 426 -9.73 24.00 2.03
N GLY A 427 -9.48 22.75 1.64
CA GLY A 427 -8.28 22.34 0.93
C GLY A 427 -8.34 20.88 0.53
N GLY A 428 -7.45 20.48 -0.39
CA GLY A 428 -7.39 19.10 -0.87
C GLY A 428 -6.98 19.01 -2.32
N HIS A 429 -7.48 17.97 -2.98
CA HIS A 429 -7.24 17.67 -4.39
C HIS A 429 -8.47 16.99 -5.03
N ALA A 430 -8.35 16.54 -6.27
CA ALA A 430 -9.47 15.96 -7.04
C ALA A 430 -10.24 14.84 -6.30
N HIS A 431 -9.56 14.01 -5.51
CA HIS A 431 -10.17 12.82 -4.92
C HIS A 431 -10.44 12.92 -3.41
N ALA A 432 -9.86 13.91 -2.72
CA ALA A 432 -10.04 14.09 -1.29
C ALA A 432 -9.98 15.56 -0.91
N VAL A 433 -10.93 15.98 -0.04
CA VAL A 433 -11.01 17.35 0.49
C VAL A 433 -11.25 17.32 2.00
N GLY A 434 -10.74 18.35 2.66
CA GLY A 434 -11.09 18.71 4.03
C GLY A 434 -11.62 20.13 4.06
N PHE A 435 -12.63 20.40 4.87
CA PHE A 435 -13.25 21.72 4.96
C PHE A 435 -13.90 21.98 6.32
N ALA A 436 -14.18 23.25 6.60
CA ALA A 436 -14.99 23.67 7.73
C ALA A 436 -16.02 24.71 7.27
N LEU A 437 -17.18 24.72 7.92
CA LEU A 437 -18.28 25.62 7.60
C LEU A 437 -19.15 25.87 8.84
N PRO A 438 -19.94 26.97 8.86
CA PRO A 438 -21.00 27.11 9.83
C PRO A 438 -22.05 25.99 9.71
N SER A 439 -22.47 25.38 10.82
CA SER A 439 -23.44 24.27 10.81
C SER A 439 -24.73 24.62 10.06
N ALA A 440 -25.17 25.87 10.10
CA ALA A 440 -26.32 26.36 9.37
C ALA A 440 -26.20 26.30 7.83
N ASN A 441 -25.01 26.14 7.30
CA ASN A 441 -24.76 26.04 5.86
C ASN A 441 -24.73 24.59 5.32
N VAL A 442 -24.80 23.57 6.19
CA VAL A 442 -24.71 22.16 5.78
C VAL A 442 -25.76 21.79 4.74
N GLU A 443 -27.00 22.19 4.96
CA GLU A 443 -28.09 21.89 4.01
C GLU A 443 -27.89 22.59 2.66
N LYS A 444 -27.43 23.84 2.67
CA LYS A 444 -27.12 24.59 1.43
C LYS A 444 -26.00 23.91 0.66
N LEU A 445 -24.96 23.43 1.37
CA LEU A 445 -23.86 22.69 0.79
C LEU A 445 -24.34 21.39 0.14
N ARG A 446 -25.25 20.66 0.79
CA ARG A 446 -25.83 19.41 0.27
C ARG A 446 -26.53 19.63 -1.06
N VAL A 447 -27.44 20.59 -1.12
CA VAL A 447 -28.18 20.93 -2.34
C VAL A 447 -27.22 21.34 -3.46
N HIS A 448 -26.29 22.27 -3.16
CA HIS A 448 -25.37 22.81 -4.16
C HIS A 448 -24.48 21.69 -4.77
N LEU A 449 -23.93 20.81 -3.94
CA LEU A 449 -23.04 19.75 -4.42
C LEU A 449 -23.77 18.66 -5.20
N ASP A 450 -25.02 18.35 -4.85
CA ASP A 450 -25.83 17.42 -5.64
C ASP A 450 -26.18 18.01 -7.02
N ASP A 451 -26.59 19.28 -7.08
CA ASP A 451 -26.84 19.98 -8.34
C ASP A 451 -25.57 20.08 -9.21
N TYR A 452 -24.44 20.41 -8.59
CA TYR A 452 -23.15 20.47 -9.28
C TYR A 452 -22.74 19.12 -9.86
N ALA A 453 -22.98 18.02 -9.14
CA ALA A 453 -22.70 16.67 -9.58
C ALA A 453 -23.66 16.21 -10.68
N ARG A 454 -24.97 16.48 -10.57
CA ARG A 454 -25.98 16.16 -11.59
C ARG A 454 -25.70 16.84 -12.93
N ALA A 455 -25.12 18.03 -12.91
CA ALA A 455 -24.74 18.75 -14.12
C ALA A 455 -23.52 18.15 -14.85
N ARG A 456 -22.76 17.23 -14.21
CA ARG A 456 -21.47 16.72 -14.70
C ARG A 456 -21.35 15.21 -14.79
N LEU A 457 -22.13 14.48 -14.02
CA LEU A 457 -22.11 13.02 -13.96
C LEU A 457 -23.34 12.43 -14.63
N THR A 458 -23.17 11.23 -15.14
CA THR A 458 -24.23 10.40 -15.71
C THR A 458 -24.37 9.10 -14.88
N PRO A 459 -25.48 8.36 -14.98
CA PRO A 459 -25.61 7.06 -14.32
C PRO A 459 -24.50 6.06 -14.68
N ALA A 460 -23.91 6.18 -15.87
CA ALA A 460 -22.81 5.31 -16.31
C ALA A 460 -21.50 5.53 -15.52
N ASP A 461 -21.29 6.72 -14.95
CA ASP A 461 -20.12 7.06 -14.14
C ASP A 461 -20.13 6.37 -12.77
N PHE A 462 -21.29 5.88 -12.35
CA PHE A 462 -21.49 5.13 -11.10
C PHE A 462 -21.42 3.60 -11.29
N GLU A 463 -21.37 3.12 -12.54
CA GLU A 463 -21.28 1.68 -12.79
C GLU A 463 -19.90 1.16 -12.38
N PRO A 464 -19.85 0.16 -11.47
CA PRO A 464 -18.57 -0.45 -11.11
C PRO A 464 -17.90 -1.07 -12.34
N GLN A 465 -16.63 -0.77 -12.52
CA GLN A 465 -15.80 -1.32 -13.59
C GLN A 465 -14.77 -2.28 -12.99
N LEU A 466 -14.51 -3.37 -13.71
CA LEU A 466 -13.45 -4.32 -13.39
C LEU A 466 -12.47 -4.38 -14.55
N GLU A 467 -11.28 -3.86 -14.33
CA GLU A 467 -10.17 -4.02 -15.27
C GLU A 467 -9.51 -5.39 -15.08
N PHE A 468 -9.21 -6.08 -16.17
CA PHE A 468 -8.42 -7.31 -16.15
C PHE A 468 -7.25 -7.24 -17.13
N ASP A 469 -6.14 -7.87 -16.75
CA ASP A 469 -4.87 -7.74 -17.47
C ASP A 469 -4.86 -8.53 -18.79
N ARG A 470 -5.43 -9.75 -18.77
CA ARG A 470 -5.57 -10.58 -19.98
C ARG A 470 -6.55 -11.72 -19.77
N GLU A 471 -7.01 -12.32 -20.85
CA GLU A 471 -7.67 -13.61 -20.80
C GLU A 471 -6.64 -14.72 -20.56
N LEU A 472 -6.92 -15.56 -19.56
CA LEU A 472 -6.09 -16.71 -19.20
C LEU A 472 -6.99 -17.90 -18.91
N PRO A 473 -7.09 -18.87 -19.84
CA PRO A 473 -7.87 -20.09 -19.64
C PRO A 473 -7.34 -20.89 -18.44
N LEU A 474 -8.25 -21.53 -17.68
CA LEU A 474 -7.85 -22.31 -16.50
C LEU A 474 -6.86 -23.44 -16.82
N GLY A 475 -6.82 -23.97 -18.03
CA GLY A 475 -5.85 -24.97 -18.47
C GLY A 475 -4.40 -24.45 -18.53
N GLU A 476 -4.20 -23.12 -18.56
CA GLU A 476 -2.89 -22.47 -18.54
C GLU A 476 -2.42 -22.09 -17.13
N VAL A 477 -3.26 -22.25 -16.13
CA VAL A 477 -2.94 -21.97 -14.72
C VAL A 477 -2.10 -23.09 -14.15
N THR A 478 -0.82 -22.78 -13.83
CA THR A 478 0.16 -23.76 -13.35
C THR A 478 0.92 -23.22 -12.12
N PRO A 479 1.55 -24.10 -11.32
CA PRO A 479 2.42 -23.67 -10.22
C PRO A 479 3.58 -22.79 -10.68
N GLU A 480 4.14 -23.06 -11.86
CA GLU A 480 5.24 -22.28 -12.45
C GLU A 480 4.77 -20.86 -12.82
N LEU A 481 3.54 -20.72 -13.30
CA LEU A 481 2.95 -19.41 -13.52
C LEU A 481 2.81 -18.64 -12.19
N HIS A 482 2.28 -19.27 -11.15
CA HIS A 482 2.19 -18.63 -9.84
C HIS A 482 3.58 -18.18 -9.33
N GLN A 483 4.61 -19.03 -9.45
CA GLN A 483 5.98 -18.66 -9.07
C GLN A 483 6.49 -17.43 -9.84
N ALA A 484 6.16 -17.30 -11.11
CA ALA A 484 6.50 -16.12 -11.90
C ALA A 484 5.72 -14.87 -11.45
N LEU A 485 4.43 -15.01 -11.08
CA LEU A 485 3.62 -13.91 -10.58
C LEU A 485 4.11 -13.38 -9.23
N VAL A 486 4.66 -14.24 -8.36
CA VAL A 486 5.28 -13.84 -7.08
C VAL A 486 6.46 -12.87 -7.29
N LEU A 487 7.14 -12.91 -8.43
CA LEU A 487 8.19 -11.93 -8.74
C LEU A 487 7.64 -10.50 -8.86
N LEU A 488 6.37 -10.35 -9.23
CA LEU A 488 5.69 -9.04 -9.31
C LEU A 488 5.39 -8.44 -7.93
N GLU A 489 5.39 -9.24 -6.85
CA GLU A 489 5.19 -8.72 -5.49
C GLU A 489 6.33 -7.78 -5.03
N PRO A 490 6.03 -6.81 -4.15
CA PRO A 490 4.76 -6.56 -3.48
C PRO A 490 3.75 -5.83 -4.36
N PHE A 491 2.47 -6.21 -4.23
CA PHE A 491 1.37 -5.51 -4.88
C PHE A 491 0.91 -4.31 -4.05
N GLY A 492 0.44 -3.26 -4.72
CA GLY A 492 -0.03 -2.01 -4.11
C GLY A 492 -0.34 -0.96 -5.17
N MET A 493 -0.20 0.32 -4.82
CA MET A 493 -0.47 1.42 -5.75
C MET A 493 0.40 1.30 -7.01
N GLU A 494 -0.20 1.44 -8.17
CA GLU A 494 0.38 1.28 -9.53
C GLU A 494 1.07 -0.06 -9.82
N ASN A 495 1.03 -0.99 -8.88
CA ASN A 495 1.40 -2.38 -9.10
C ASN A 495 0.30 -3.29 -8.55
N ARG A 496 -0.86 -3.29 -9.19
CA ARG A 496 -2.01 -4.10 -8.77
C ARG A 496 -1.73 -5.59 -8.91
N GLU A 497 -2.36 -6.38 -8.03
CA GLU A 497 -2.38 -7.84 -8.20
C GLU A 497 -3.02 -8.18 -9.54
N PRO A 498 -2.41 -9.07 -10.35
CA PRO A 498 -2.93 -9.42 -11.67
C PRO A 498 -4.34 -10.00 -11.59
N VAL A 499 -5.21 -9.52 -12.48
CA VAL A 499 -6.56 -10.03 -12.66
C VAL A 499 -6.67 -10.65 -14.05
N PHE A 500 -7.11 -11.88 -14.09
CA PHE A 500 -7.30 -12.65 -15.32
C PHE A 500 -8.79 -12.89 -15.58
N ALA A 501 -9.15 -13.08 -16.85
CA ALA A 501 -10.48 -13.52 -17.23
C ALA A 501 -10.42 -14.94 -17.81
N ALA A 502 -11.30 -15.85 -17.35
CA ALA A 502 -11.50 -17.14 -17.99
C ALA A 502 -12.95 -17.28 -18.44
N ARG A 503 -13.14 -17.72 -19.68
CA ARG A 503 -14.45 -17.82 -20.32
C ARG A 503 -15.00 -19.23 -20.22
N ALA A 504 -16.32 -19.31 -20.09
CA ALA A 504 -17.11 -20.54 -20.13
C ALA A 504 -16.60 -21.66 -19.18
N VAL A 505 -16.01 -21.31 -18.05
CA VAL A 505 -15.57 -22.29 -17.04
C VAL A 505 -16.76 -23.05 -16.50
N ARG A 506 -16.59 -24.34 -16.23
CA ARG A 506 -17.67 -25.21 -15.72
C ARG A 506 -17.69 -25.20 -14.19
N LEU A 507 -18.86 -24.96 -13.62
CA LEU A 507 -19.09 -25.08 -12.18
C LEU A 507 -19.27 -26.57 -11.83
N MET A 508 -18.39 -27.10 -10.98
CA MET A 508 -18.34 -28.54 -10.69
C MET A 508 -19.30 -28.98 -9.58
N ALA A 509 -19.71 -28.06 -8.73
CA ALA A 509 -20.64 -28.27 -7.63
C ALA A 509 -21.41 -26.98 -7.36
N PRO A 510 -22.60 -27.03 -6.71
CA PRO A 510 -23.29 -25.82 -6.30
C PRO A 510 -22.39 -24.91 -5.42
N PRO A 511 -22.56 -23.58 -5.46
CA PRO A 511 -21.82 -22.64 -4.59
C PRO A 511 -21.99 -22.99 -3.12
N GLN A 512 -20.91 -23.00 -2.36
CA GLN A 512 -20.93 -23.18 -0.91
C GLN A 512 -20.81 -21.85 -0.20
N ALA A 513 -21.82 -21.47 0.59
CA ALA A 513 -21.76 -20.26 1.40
C ALA A 513 -20.66 -20.37 2.47
N VAL A 514 -19.88 -19.30 2.63
CA VAL A 514 -18.86 -19.15 3.67
C VAL A 514 -19.21 -17.89 4.47
N LYS A 515 -19.71 -18.08 5.70
CA LYS A 515 -20.39 -17.02 6.45
C LYS A 515 -21.54 -16.45 5.58
N ASP A 516 -22.09 -15.31 5.94
CA ASP A 516 -23.27 -14.75 5.26
C ASP A 516 -22.97 -14.00 3.96
N LYS A 517 -21.71 -13.75 3.63
CA LYS A 517 -21.32 -12.83 2.54
C LYS A 517 -20.43 -13.44 1.46
N HIS A 518 -19.81 -14.58 1.70
CA HIS A 518 -18.78 -15.14 0.82
C HIS A 518 -19.22 -16.48 0.24
N VAL A 519 -18.57 -16.88 -0.85
CA VAL A 519 -18.83 -18.18 -1.49
C VAL A 519 -17.54 -18.91 -1.80
N ARG A 520 -17.59 -20.21 -1.70
CA ARG A 520 -16.59 -21.11 -2.25
C ARG A 520 -17.17 -21.83 -3.45
N LEU A 521 -16.44 -21.79 -4.54
CA LEU A 521 -16.78 -22.46 -5.79
C LEU A 521 -15.72 -23.52 -6.12
N ARG A 522 -16.09 -24.47 -6.95
CA ARG A 522 -15.19 -25.42 -7.58
C ARG A 522 -15.40 -25.33 -9.08
N VAL A 523 -14.39 -24.86 -9.81
CA VAL A 523 -14.48 -24.59 -11.25
C VAL A 523 -13.44 -25.38 -12.02
N ALA A 524 -13.77 -25.77 -13.24
CA ALA A 524 -12.89 -26.49 -14.14
C ALA A 524 -12.89 -25.86 -15.54
N PRO A 525 -11.85 -26.08 -16.38
CA PRO A 525 -11.88 -25.68 -17.77
C PRO A 525 -13.12 -26.20 -18.50
N ALA A 526 -13.61 -25.47 -19.49
CA ALA A 526 -14.64 -25.99 -20.39
C ALA A 526 -14.03 -27.09 -21.26
N VAL A 527 -14.51 -28.31 -21.15
CA VAL A 527 -14.10 -29.41 -22.02
C VAL A 527 -14.96 -29.36 -23.29
N ASN A 528 -14.35 -29.23 -24.43
CA ASN A 528 -15.03 -29.40 -25.72
C ASN A 528 -15.35 -30.90 -25.90
N GLY A 529 -16.58 -31.30 -25.56
CA GLY A 529 -17.21 -32.52 -26.04
C GLY A 529 -16.74 -33.86 -25.48
N ALA A 530 -16.75 -34.06 -24.14
CA ALA A 530 -16.97 -35.39 -23.52
C ALA A 530 -17.29 -35.24 -22.02
N VAL A 531 -18.21 -36.00 -21.51
CA VAL A 531 -18.55 -36.08 -20.07
C VAL A 531 -17.40 -36.80 -19.37
N ALA A 532 -16.51 -36.05 -18.71
CA ALA A 532 -15.46 -36.64 -17.88
C ALA A 532 -16.04 -37.10 -16.54
N THR A 533 -16.01 -38.41 -16.29
CA THR A 533 -16.57 -39.07 -15.12
C THR A 533 -15.64 -39.20 -13.90
N ALA A 534 -14.45 -38.61 -13.91
CA ALA A 534 -13.55 -38.59 -12.75
C ALA A 534 -12.73 -37.30 -12.68
N VAL A 535 -12.96 -36.52 -11.65
CA VAL A 535 -12.18 -35.34 -11.31
C VAL A 535 -11.10 -35.76 -10.32
N GLN A 536 -9.81 -35.63 -10.72
CA GLN A 536 -8.70 -35.78 -9.79
C GLN A 536 -8.41 -34.42 -9.13
N ASP A 537 -8.40 -34.39 -7.81
CA ASP A 537 -7.91 -33.24 -7.06
C ASP A 537 -6.39 -33.13 -7.23
N PHE A 538 -5.92 -31.98 -7.68
CA PHE A 538 -4.50 -31.70 -7.75
C PHE A 538 -4.00 -31.34 -6.35
N THR A 539 -3.58 -32.35 -5.59
CA THR A 539 -2.69 -32.17 -4.43
C THR A 539 -1.27 -32.41 -4.91
N PRO A 540 -0.38 -31.41 -4.91
CA PRO A 540 1.02 -31.66 -5.21
C PRO A 540 1.57 -32.62 -4.14
N ARG A 541 2.03 -33.79 -4.54
CA ARG A 541 2.88 -34.59 -3.64
C ARG A 541 4.17 -33.79 -3.46
N CYS A 542 4.37 -33.28 -2.25
CA CYS A 542 5.67 -32.72 -1.88
C CYS A 542 6.73 -33.80 -2.08
N HIS A 543 7.65 -33.57 -3.01
CA HIS A 543 8.89 -34.33 -3.04
C HIS A 543 9.69 -33.96 -1.78
N PRO A 544 10.20 -34.93 -1.02
CA PRO A 544 10.91 -34.66 0.25
C PRO A 544 12.30 -34.02 0.07
N ASP A 545 12.71 -33.64 -1.12
CA ASP A 545 14.05 -33.09 -1.44
C ASP A 545 14.04 -31.61 -1.82
N ALA A 546 13.46 -30.76 -0.97
CA ALA A 546 13.77 -29.34 -0.98
C ALA A 546 14.69 -29.01 0.19
N ALA A 547 15.97 -29.22 -0.08
CA ALA A 547 17.19 -28.78 0.56
C ALA A 547 17.08 -27.98 1.87
N ALA A 548 17.41 -28.64 2.95
CA ALA A 548 17.92 -28.04 4.16
C ALA A 548 19.30 -27.42 3.88
N ILE A 549 19.49 -26.15 4.21
CA ILE A 549 20.79 -25.47 4.29
C ILE A 549 21.57 -26.09 5.44
N PRO A 550 22.87 -26.47 5.28
CA PRO A 550 23.60 -27.22 6.27
C PRO A 550 23.99 -26.32 7.45
N THR A 551 23.60 -26.72 8.65
CA THR A 551 24.30 -26.35 9.88
C THR A 551 25.36 -27.35 10.17
N HIS A 552 26.61 -26.88 10.29
CA HIS A 552 27.77 -27.67 10.73
C HIS A 552 27.50 -28.37 12.07
N ARG A 553 27.64 -29.69 12.08
CA ARG A 553 28.27 -30.41 13.20
C ARG A 553 28.83 -31.74 12.73
N LYS A 554 30.05 -32.00 13.20
CA LYS A 554 30.96 -33.13 12.91
C LYS A 554 30.45 -34.45 13.49
N GLU A 555 30.94 -35.47 12.84
CA GLU A 555 31.50 -36.76 13.31
C GLU A 555 30.72 -38.02 12.95
N ARG A 556 31.40 -38.76 12.11
CA ARG A 556 32.05 -40.11 12.12
C ARG A 556 31.22 -41.31 11.65
N ASP A 557 31.85 -41.94 10.60
CA ASP A 557 32.07 -43.38 10.34
C ASP A 557 30.84 -44.29 10.06
N GLU A 558 30.77 -45.08 9.07
CA GLU A 558 31.56 -46.08 8.37
C GLU A 558 30.65 -46.90 7.41
N TRP A 559 31.19 -47.18 6.24
CA TRP A 559 31.13 -48.40 5.40
C TRP A 559 29.79 -49.05 4.95
N GLY A 560 29.74 -49.28 3.62
CA GLY A 560 29.00 -50.39 3.05
C GLY A 560 28.63 -50.31 1.57
N THR A 561 29.55 -50.67 0.70
CA THR A 561 29.41 -50.98 -0.73
C THR A 561 28.36 -52.06 -1.04
N ARG A 562 27.56 -51.91 -2.14
CA ARG A 562 27.50 -52.93 -3.21
C ARG A 562 26.76 -52.44 -4.46
N GLN A 563 27.33 -52.88 -5.55
CA GLN A 563 27.00 -52.71 -6.95
C GLN A 563 25.81 -53.58 -7.42
N ASP A 564 25.40 -53.23 -8.64
CA ASP A 564 24.87 -54.04 -9.77
C ASP A 564 23.38 -53.83 -9.98
N GLY A 565 22.89 -53.53 -11.17
CA GLY A 565 23.16 -53.95 -12.51
C GLY A 565 22.01 -53.58 -13.42
N GLY A 566 22.31 -53.25 -14.60
CA GLY A 566 21.57 -52.66 -15.68
C GLY A 566 20.28 -53.34 -16.15
N ALA A 567 19.56 -52.53 -16.92
CA ALA A 567 19.08 -52.93 -18.26
C ALA A 567 18.26 -51.79 -18.90
N SER A 568 18.68 -51.44 -20.07
CA SER A 568 18.03 -50.59 -21.06
C SER A 568 16.69 -51.15 -21.54
N SER A 569 15.70 -50.29 -21.69
CA SER A 569 14.74 -50.44 -22.80
C SER A 569 14.16 -49.07 -23.19
N SER A 570 14.57 -48.64 -24.35
CA SER A 570 13.96 -47.57 -25.15
C SER A 570 12.53 -47.95 -25.55
N SER A 571 11.57 -47.08 -25.27
CA SER A 571 10.35 -46.99 -26.06
C SER A 571 9.90 -45.54 -26.14
N SER A 572 10.09 -45.01 -27.35
CA SER A 572 9.44 -43.81 -27.86
C SER A 572 7.92 -43.88 -27.74
N SER A 573 7.31 -42.93 -27.04
CA SER A 573 5.91 -42.57 -27.30
C SER A 573 5.73 -41.08 -27.03
N SER A 574 5.89 -40.33 -28.13
CA SER A 574 5.33 -39.01 -28.30
C SER A 574 3.81 -39.10 -28.34
N SER A 575 3.13 -38.15 -27.68
CA SER A 575 1.68 -37.89 -27.69
C SER A 575 0.89 -38.40 -26.47
N SER A 576 0.87 -37.61 -25.40
CA SER A 576 -0.28 -37.50 -24.48
C SER A 576 -0.15 -36.40 -23.41
N SER A 577 0.46 -35.27 -23.70
CA SER A 577 0.60 -34.18 -22.73
C SER A 577 -0.60 -33.22 -22.61
N SER A 578 -1.67 -33.41 -23.36
CA SER A 578 -2.84 -32.52 -23.37
C SER A 578 -4.05 -33.03 -22.53
N SER A 579 -4.17 -34.32 -22.30
CA SER A 579 -5.41 -34.88 -21.72
C SER A 579 -5.55 -34.74 -20.20
N TRP A 580 -4.47 -34.56 -19.44
CA TRP A 580 -4.56 -34.39 -17.97
C TRP A 580 -4.90 -32.95 -17.57
N ARG A 581 -4.58 -31.94 -18.41
CA ARG A 581 -4.85 -30.53 -18.14
C ARG A 581 -6.35 -30.18 -18.17
N ASP A 582 -7.13 -30.96 -18.89
CA ASP A 582 -8.56 -30.72 -19.06
C ASP A 582 -9.43 -31.18 -17.88
N ASN A 583 -8.84 -31.94 -16.93
CA ASN A 583 -9.55 -32.52 -15.78
C ASN A 583 -9.22 -31.85 -14.43
N VAL A 584 -8.43 -30.77 -14.40
CA VAL A 584 -8.08 -30.09 -13.16
C VAL A 584 -9.22 -29.17 -12.73
N ALA A 585 -9.67 -29.33 -11.47
CA ALA A 585 -10.64 -28.43 -10.86
C ALA A 585 -9.95 -27.54 -9.81
N PHE A 586 -10.20 -26.25 -9.90
CA PHE A 586 -9.68 -25.24 -8.98
C PHE A 586 -10.68 -24.90 -7.89
N LYS A 587 -10.19 -24.75 -6.66
CA LYS A 587 -10.91 -24.06 -5.60
C LYS A 587 -10.91 -22.56 -5.91
N ALA A 588 -12.05 -21.92 -5.76
CA ALA A 588 -12.20 -20.49 -6.02
C ALA A 588 -12.97 -19.84 -4.87
N MET A 589 -12.38 -18.83 -4.24
CA MET A 589 -12.97 -18.05 -3.18
C MET A 589 -13.54 -16.74 -3.72
N GLY A 590 -14.84 -16.52 -3.54
CA GLY A 590 -15.53 -15.28 -3.89
C GLY A 590 -15.87 -14.47 -2.65
N TRP A 591 -15.03 -13.51 -2.32
CA TRP A 591 -15.26 -12.59 -1.21
C TRP A 591 -16.37 -11.60 -1.54
N GLY A 592 -17.45 -11.57 -0.76
CA GLY A 592 -18.60 -10.67 -0.99
C GLY A 592 -19.50 -11.08 -2.16
N LEU A 593 -19.26 -12.20 -2.84
CA LEU A 593 -19.99 -12.61 -4.04
C LEU A 593 -21.22 -13.49 -3.79
N LYS A 594 -21.60 -13.72 -2.52
CA LYS A 594 -22.76 -14.57 -2.21
C LYS A 594 -24.04 -14.06 -2.86
N GLU A 595 -24.36 -12.78 -2.72
CA GLU A 595 -25.56 -12.19 -3.31
C GLU A 595 -25.59 -12.31 -4.85
N SER A 596 -24.43 -12.14 -5.50
CA SER A 596 -24.32 -12.34 -6.95
C SER A 596 -24.58 -13.79 -7.35
N CYS A 597 -24.07 -14.76 -6.59
CA CYS A 597 -24.31 -16.18 -6.83
C CYS A 597 -25.79 -16.54 -6.58
N ASP A 598 -26.40 -16.03 -5.53
CA ASP A 598 -27.81 -16.26 -5.19
C ASP A 598 -28.73 -15.70 -6.29
N ARG A 599 -28.45 -14.50 -6.78
CA ARG A 599 -29.20 -13.87 -7.89
C ARG A 599 -29.10 -14.66 -9.19
N LEU A 600 -27.95 -15.26 -9.46
CA LEU A 600 -27.72 -16.08 -10.65
C LEU A 600 -28.29 -17.49 -10.51
N GLN A 601 -28.69 -17.95 -9.32
CA GLN A 601 -29.23 -19.30 -9.03
C GLN A 601 -28.36 -20.41 -9.66
N LEU A 602 -27.06 -20.39 -9.34
CA LEU A 602 -26.05 -21.23 -9.97
C LEU A 602 -26.20 -22.71 -9.55
N LEU A 603 -26.12 -23.60 -10.54
CA LEU A 603 -26.18 -25.05 -10.37
C LEU A 603 -24.91 -25.73 -10.89
N ALA A 604 -24.63 -26.92 -10.41
CA ALA A 604 -23.57 -27.77 -10.94
C ALA A 604 -23.75 -27.98 -12.47
N GLY A 605 -22.69 -27.80 -13.24
CA GLY A 605 -22.70 -27.89 -14.69
C GLY A 605 -22.86 -26.55 -15.41
N ASP A 606 -23.29 -25.50 -14.71
CA ASP A 606 -23.39 -24.14 -15.31
C ASP A 606 -22.05 -23.69 -15.85
N ARG A 607 -22.11 -22.92 -16.96
CA ARG A 607 -20.94 -22.26 -17.54
C ARG A 607 -20.89 -20.81 -17.08
N LEU A 608 -19.71 -20.39 -16.64
CA LEU A 608 -19.47 -19.06 -16.11
C LEU A 608 -18.27 -18.40 -16.80
N ASP A 609 -18.35 -17.10 -17.00
CA ASP A 609 -17.18 -16.27 -17.20
C ASP A 609 -16.75 -15.76 -15.82
N ILE A 610 -15.49 -15.92 -15.46
CA ILE A 610 -14.93 -15.50 -14.19
C ILE A 610 -13.77 -14.54 -14.35
N ALA A 611 -13.71 -13.52 -13.51
CA ALA A 611 -12.53 -12.70 -13.30
C ALA A 611 -11.86 -13.14 -11.99
N TYR A 612 -10.56 -13.39 -12.02
CA TYR A 612 -9.85 -13.99 -10.89
C TYR A 612 -8.40 -13.53 -10.78
N SER A 613 -7.88 -13.57 -9.55
CA SER A 613 -6.44 -13.55 -9.26
C SER A 613 -5.99 -14.94 -8.82
N LEU A 614 -4.70 -15.25 -9.03
CA LEU A 614 -4.11 -16.54 -8.70
C LEU A 614 -3.31 -16.44 -7.42
N GLY A 615 -3.64 -17.26 -6.44
CA GLY A 615 -2.95 -17.37 -5.16
C GLY A 615 -2.52 -18.80 -4.83
N MET A 616 -1.77 -18.92 -3.73
CA MET A 616 -1.39 -20.20 -3.14
C MET A 616 -2.02 -20.32 -1.76
N ASN A 617 -2.66 -21.46 -1.50
CA ASN A 617 -3.15 -21.80 -0.18
C ASN A 617 -2.13 -22.72 0.50
N ASP A 618 -1.51 -22.23 1.59
CA ASP A 618 -0.44 -22.93 2.30
C ASP A 618 -0.93 -23.99 3.30
N HIS A 619 -2.22 -24.33 3.28
CA HIS A 619 -2.75 -25.36 4.20
C HIS A 619 -2.12 -26.73 3.89
N PRO A 620 -1.52 -27.43 4.89
CA PRO A 620 -0.73 -28.63 4.65
C PRO A 620 -1.51 -29.79 4.01
N GLU A 621 -2.81 -29.92 4.27
CA GLU A 621 -3.63 -31.01 3.73
C GLU A 621 -4.52 -30.59 2.54
N PHE A 622 -4.89 -29.30 2.46
CA PHE A 622 -5.84 -28.77 1.49
C PHE A 622 -5.25 -27.62 0.66
N GLY A 623 -3.94 -27.45 0.74
CA GLY A 623 -3.20 -26.41 0.04
C GLY A 623 -3.11 -26.62 -1.47
N GLY A 624 -2.52 -25.65 -2.15
CA GLY A 624 -2.31 -25.65 -3.59
C GLY A 624 -2.80 -24.35 -4.24
N LEU A 625 -2.84 -24.34 -5.58
CA LEU A 625 -3.34 -23.19 -6.32
C LEU A 625 -4.82 -22.94 -6.01
N GLU A 626 -5.13 -21.69 -5.67
CA GLU A 626 -6.47 -21.22 -5.39
C GLU A 626 -6.76 -19.95 -6.18
N LEU A 627 -8.00 -19.83 -6.67
CA LEU A 627 -8.46 -18.64 -7.36
C LEU A 627 -9.18 -17.71 -6.39
N THR A 628 -8.82 -16.44 -6.38
CA THR A 628 -9.62 -15.41 -5.72
C THR A 628 -10.50 -14.73 -6.77
N LEU A 629 -11.81 -14.98 -6.72
CA LEU A 629 -12.75 -14.39 -7.65
C LEU A 629 -12.94 -12.89 -7.36
N ARG A 630 -12.88 -12.12 -8.42
CA ARG A 630 -13.18 -10.68 -8.41
C ARG A 630 -14.61 -10.42 -8.87
N ASP A 631 -15.09 -11.18 -9.85
CA ASP A 631 -16.48 -11.16 -10.34
C ASP A 631 -16.80 -12.44 -11.10
N LEU A 632 -18.08 -12.68 -11.33
CA LEU A 632 -18.56 -13.81 -12.13
C LEU A 632 -19.89 -13.47 -12.82
N VAL A 633 -20.06 -13.98 -14.05
CA VAL A 633 -21.31 -13.85 -14.80
C VAL A 633 -21.63 -15.19 -15.51
N ARG A 634 -22.88 -15.44 -15.87
CA ARG A 634 -23.18 -16.58 -16.74
C ARG A 634 -22.51 -16.39 -18.10
N ALA A 635 -21.85 -17.44 -18.59
CA ALA A 635 -21.31 -17.44 -19.94
C ALA A 635 -22.47 -17.34 -20.95
N ARG A 636 -22.28 -16.54 -21.98
CA ARG A 636 -23.25 -16.35 -23.06
C ARG A 636 -23.24 -17.51 -24.05
#